data_f32aed95d0ae38d2a1a6f4653a6a6194
#
_entry.id   f32aed95d0ae38d2a1a6f4653a6a6194
#
_cell.length_a   1.000
_cell.length_b   1.000
_cell.length_c   1.000
_cell.angle_alpha   90.00
_cell.angle_beta   90.00
_cell.angle_gamma   90.00
#
_symmetry.space_group_name_H-M   'P 1'
#
loop_
_entity.id
_entity.type
_entity.pdbx_description
1 polymer ?
#
loop_
_entity_poly.entity_id
_entity_poly.type
_entity_poly.pdbx_seq_one_letter_code
_entity_poly.pdbx_strand_id
1 'polypeptide(L)'
;MTYSILKYLLKKFITTKTIHLQFKDKEYIIDNNTDPLILKINDDKFLRKLFYAPSLVLAEGYMDKDYELPNSNFYEFSELVLDNYNFYLEKISHNLLFKVFLLINPFLQLNFSKRSKSNVASHYDLSDKLYDLFLDETRQYSCAYFEKKTNTLHQAQLNKMDRLSDKLSLKKNDRVLDIGCGWGSLSRYMTENFGCSIKGISLSEEQIKYCENKKKKSKSKNNLEYSLQDYRHENNTYNKIVSVGMFEHVGKPFYTTYFKKIYEMLEQDGIAVIHTIGNIRTPKITAAFIRKYIFPGGYIPSLSEIMPAIEKSGLIISDIEVLRLHYAKTLSHW
;
A
#
# COMPACT_ATOMS: atom_id res chain seq x y z
N MET A 1 -21.51 29.51 -13.70
CA MET A 1 -22.17 28.67 -12.69
C MET A 1 -21.16 27.79 -11.92
N THR A 2 -20.28 27.05 -12.59
CA THR A 2 -19.31 26.14 -11.97
C THR A 2 -18.31 26.82 -11.01
N TYR A 3 -17.81 28.00 -11.39
CA TYR A 3 -16.85 28.77 -10.55
C TYR A 3 -17.47 29.28 -9.23
N SER A 4 -18.69 29.81 -9.26
CA SER A 4 -19.37 30.30 -8.04
C SER A 4 -19.70 29.18 -7.07
N ILE A 5 -20.02 27.98 -7.58
CA ILE A 5 -20.25 26.79 -6.75
C ILE A 5 -18.92 26.31 -6.15
N LEU A 6 -17.84 26.27 -6.93
CA LEU A 6 -16.51 25.94 -6.42
C LEU A 6 -16.07 26.89 -5.32
N LYS A 7 -16.21 28.20 -5.53
CA LYS A 7 -15.95 29.23 -4.54
C LYS A 7 -16.66 28.95 -3.21
N TYR A 8 -17.96 28.65 -3.28
CA TYR A 8 -18.77 28.34 -2.10
C TYR A 8 -18.29 27.08 -1.38
N LEU A 9 -17.97 26.02 -2.15
CA LEU A 9 -17.49 24.75 -1.60
C LEU A 9 -16.10 24.89 -0.98
N LEU A 10 -15.17 25.57 -1.65
CA LEU A 10 -13.84 25.83 -1.12
C LEU A 10 -13.90 26.63 0.18
N LYS A 11 -14.75 27.67 0.26
CA LYS A 11 -14.94 28.45 1.49
C LYS A 11 -15.46 27.60 2.66
N LYS A 12 -16.30 26.61 2.37
CA LYS A 12 -16.77 25.67 3.40
C LYS A 12 -15.76 24.58 3.76
N PHE A 13 -14.94 24.18 2.80
CA PHE A 13 -14.01 23.08 2.94
C PHE A 13 -12.67 23.51 3.52
N ILE A 14 -12.13 24.66 3.08
CA ILE A 14 -10.82 25.16 3.48
C ILE A 14 -10.97 26.09 4.66
N THR A 15 -10.49 25.66 5.83
CA THR A 15 -10.58 26.41 7.09
C THR A 15 -9.23 26.69 7.74
N THR A 16 -8.14 26.11 7.21
CA THR A 16 -6.82 26.10 7.87
C THR A 16 -5.78 27.00 7.22
N LYS A 17 -5.97 27.43 5.97
CA LYS A 17 -5.00 28.24 5.22
C LYS A 17 -5.68 29.26 4.33
N THR A 18 -5.01 30.36 4.07
CA THR A 18 -5.44 31.34 3.03
C THR A 18 -5.18 30.74 1.65
N ILE A 19 -6.16 30.80 0.75
CA ILE A 19 -6.02 30.35 -0.64
C ILE A 19 -6.39 31.47 -1.60
N HIS A 20 -5.50 31.75 -2.55
CA HIS A 20 -5.75 32.55 -3.73
C HIS A 20 -6.07 31.63 -4.91
N LEU A 21 -7.32 31.57 -5.31
CA LEU A 21 -7.77 30.87 -6.49
C LEU A 21 -7.74 31.80 -7.69
N GLN A 22 -6.88 31.53 -8.66
CA GLN A 22 -6.77 32.27 -9.91
C GLN A 22 -7.34 31.44 -11.06
N PHE A 23 -8.27 32.04 -11.81
CA PHE A 23 -8.89 31.37 -12.94
C PHE A 23 -9.28 32.40 -14.01
N LYS A 24 -8.61 32.39 -15.19
CA LYS A 24 -8.71 33.42 -16.21
C LYS A 24 -8.45 34.79 -15.56
N ASP A 25 -9.33 35.76 -15.80
CA ASP A 25 -9.22 37.11 -15.25
C ASP A 25 -9.90 37.25 -13.86
N LYS A 26 -10.23 36.14 -13.20
CA LYS A 26 -10.92 36.15 -11.92
C LYS A 26 -10.02 35.62 -10.82
N GLU A 27 -9.99 36.39 -9.75
CA GLU A 27 -9.34 36.00 -8.50
C GLU A 27 -10.37 35.80 -7.40
N TYR A 28 -10.08 34.86 -6.52
CA TYR A 28 -10.87 34.63 -5.32
C TYR A 28 -9.98 34.25 -4.15
N ILE A 29 -10.15 34.99 -3.06
CA ILE A 29 -9.38 34.79 -1.83
C ILE A 29 -10.27 34.15 -0.80
N ILE A 30 -9.79 33.06 -0.21
CA ILE A 30 -10.24 32.51 1.07
C ILE A 30 -9.20 32.95 2.07
N ASP A 31 -9.53 33.94 2.89
CA ASP A 31 -8.61 34.48 3.88
C ASP A 31 -8.82 33.80 5.23
N ASN A 32 -7.76 33.21 5.76
CA ASN A 32 -7.69 32.57 7.08
C ASN A 32 -6.49 33.12 7.89
N ASN A 33 -6.05 34.31 7.61
CA ASN A 33 -4.94 35.01 8.30
C ASN A 33 -3.59 34.24 8.25
N THR A 34 -3.32 33.57 7.15
CA THR A 34 -2.06 32.84 6.91
C THR A 34 -1.47 33.25 5.57
N ASP A 35 -0.20 32.89 5.34
CA ASP A 35 0.41 33.07 4.02
C ASP A 35 -0.39 32.33 2.94
N PRO A 36 -0.73 33.00 1.82
CA PRO A 36 -1.61 32.44 0.82
C PRO A 36 -0.93 31.33 0.00
N LEU A 37 -1.64 30.24 -0.21
CA LEU A 37 -1.31 29.27 -1.25
C LEU A 37 -2.04 29.71 -2.53
N ILE A 38 -1.30 29.85 -3.63
CA ILE A 38 -1.86 30.24 -4.93
C ILE A 38 -2.20 28.97 -5.73
N LEU A 39 -3.48 28.83 -6.08
CA LEU A 39 -3.97 27.78 -6.97
C LEU A 39 -4.43 28.40 -8.29
N LYS A 40 -3.62 28.28 -9.31
CA LYS A 40 -3.91 28.79 -10.65
C LYS A 40 -4.53 27.68 -11.51
N ILE A 41 -5.74 27.85 -11.98
CA ILE A 41 -6.47 26.86 -12.76
C ILE A 41 -6.35 27.19 -14.25
N ASN A 42 -5.89 26.22 -15.02
CA ASN A 42 -5.62 26.35 -16.46
C ASN A 42 -6.78 25.81 -17.33
N ASP A 43 -7.54 24.78 -16.85
CA ASP A 43 -8.65 24.18 -17.64
C ASP A 43 -9.98 24.19 -16.89
N ASP A 44 -11.03 24.66 -17.59
CA ASP A 44 -12.44 24.65 -17.13
C ASP A 44 -12.96 23.23 -16.83
N LYS A 45 -12.48 22.24 -17.59
CA LYS A 45 -12.92 20.84 -17.44
C LYS A 45 -12.49 20.26 -16.11
N PHE A 46 -11.32 20.67 -15.61
CA PHE A 46 -10.82 20.30 -14.29
C PHE A 46 -11.84 20.63 -13.20
N LEU A 47 -12.38 21.85 -13.20
CA LEU A 47 -13.38 22.29 -12.23
C LEU A 47 -14.66 21.43 -12.24
N ARG A 48 -15.08 20.95 -13.41
CA ARG A 48 -16.26 20.09 -13.52
C ARG A 48 -15.98 18.68 -12.99
N LYS A 49 -14.81 18.12 -13.29
CA LYS A 49 -14.39 16.80 -12.85
C LYS A 49 -14.24 16.73 -11.33
N LEU A 50 -13.81 17.81 -10.67
CA LEU A 50 -13.67 17.88 -9.19
C LEU A 50 -14.96 17.51 -8.45
N PHE A 51 -16.13 17.73 -9.02
CA PHE A 51 -17.41 17.38 -8.37
C PHE A 51 -17.67 15.87 -8.30
N TYR A 52 -17.08 15.09 -9.19
CA TYR A 52 -17.36 13.66 -9.31
C TYR A 52 -16.30 12.78 -8.64
N ALA A 53 -15.05 13.16 -8.70
CA ALA A 53 -13.93 12.37 -8.19
C ALA A 53 -12.78 13.25 -7.66
N PRO A 54 -12.98 14.08 -6.62
CA PRO A 54 -12.05 15.13 -6.24
C PRO A 54 -10.62 14.61 -5.96
N SER A 55 -10.46 13.51 -5.23
CA SER A 55 -9.13 12.98 -4.89
C SER A 55 -8.33 12.47 -6.09
N LEU A 56 -9.02 11.90 -7.09
CA LEU A 56 -8.39 11.46 -8.33
C LEU A 56 -8.05 12.64 -9.23
N VAL A 57 -9.02 13.55 -9.41
CA VAL A 57 -8.89 14.69 -10.31
C VAL A 57 -7.85 15.70 -9.82
N LEU A 58 -7.68 15.87 -8.50
CA LEU A 58 -6.60 16.69 -7.96
C LEU A 58 -5.22 16.13 -8.32
N ALA A 59 -5.03 14.83 -8.22
CA ALA A 59 -3.75 14.22 -8.57
C ALA A 59 -3.50 14.22 -10.09
N GLU A 60 -4.49 13.81 -10.89
CA GLU A 60 -4.39 13.83 -12.35
C GLU A 60 -4.20 15.25 -12.89
N GLY A 61 -4.94 16.22 -12.38
CA GLY A 61 -4.84 17.62 -12.81
C GLY A 61 -3.46 18.23 -12.53
N TYR A 62 -2.76 17.78 -11.48
CA TYR A 62 -1.37 18.16 -11.26
C TYR A 62 -0.44 17.57 -12.33
N MET A 63 -0.61 16.27 -12.63
CA MET A 63 0.17 15.57 -13.65
C MET A 63 -0.08 16.14 -15.06
N ASP A 64 -1.33 16.46 -15.37
CA ASP A 64 -1.77 16.97 -16.67
C ASP A 64 -1.61 18.49 -16.80
N LYS A 65 -1.17 19.19 -15.74
CA LYS A 65 -1.06 20.66 -15.65
C LYS A 65 -2.41 21.38 -15.85
N ASP A 66 -3.51 20.76 -15.45
CA ASP A 66 -4.83 21.39 -15.43
C ASP A 66 -4.85 22.54 -14.40
N TYR A 67 -3.92 22.53 -13.44
CA TYR A 67 -3.63 23.61 -12.50
C TYR A 67 -2.14 23.71 -12.14
N GLU A 68 -1.75 24.86 -11.61
CA GLU A 68 -0.40 25.17 -11.15
C GLU A 68 -0.41 25.68 -9.70
N LEU A 69 0.72 25.52 -9.02
CA LEU A 69 0.98 25.99 -7.65
C LEU A 69 2.20 26.94 -7.66
N PRO A 70 2.04 28.23 -8.09
CA PRO A 70 3.17 29.10 -8.37
C PRO A 70 4.09 29.38 -7.17
N ASN A 71 3.56 29.35 -5.94
CA ASN A 71 4.30 29.64 -4.71
C ASN A 71 4.35 28.47 -3.72
N SER A 72 4.03 27.24 -4.18
CA SER A 72 3.97 26.06 -3.34
C SER A 72 4.31 24.82 -4.15
N ASN A 73 4.36 23.67 -3.51
CA ASN A 73 4.55 22.37 -4.14
C ASN A 73 3.36 21.44 -3.88
N PHE A 74 3.33 20.31 -4.58
CA PHE A 74 2.23 19.35 -4.46
C PHE A 74 2.12 18.72 -3.07
N TYR A 75 3.22 18.61 -2.32
CA TYR A 75 3.22 18.08 -0.96
C TYR A 75 2.45 19.02 -0.02
N GLU A 76 2.80 20.30 0.02
CA GLU A 76 2.13 21.30 0.85
C GLU A 76 0.64 21.46 0.49
N PHE A 77 0.32 21.41 -0.81
CA PHE A 77 -1.06 21.41 -1.27
C PHE A 77 -1.82 20.17 -0.83
N SER A 78 -1.18 18.99 -0.86
CA SER A 78 -1.78 17.75 -0.40
C SER A 78 -2.01 17.73 1.11
N GLU A 79 -1.08 18.27 1.90
CA GLU A 79 -1.29 18.44 3.35
C GLU A 79 -2.52 19.31 3.62
N LEU A 80 -2.63 20.47 2.96
CA LEU A 80 -3.79 21.34 3.09
C LEU A 80 -5.10 20.60 2.77
N VAL A 81 -5.13 19.85 1.67
CA VAL A 81 -6.32 19.08 1.26
C VAL A 81 -6.64 18.00 2.30
N LEU A 82 -5.64 17.27 2.80
CA LEU A 82 -5.83 16.18 3.76
C LEU A 82 -6.30 16.67 5.12
N ASP A 83 -5.77 17.78 5.62
CA ASP A 83 -6.17 18.38 6.90
C ASP A 83 -7.65 18.77 6.87
N ASN A 84 -8.06 19.46 5.80
CA ASN A 84 -9.44 19.86 5.64
C ASN A 84 -10.37 18.66 5.32
N TYR A 85 -9.90 17.67 4.57
CA TYR A 85 -10.65 16.45 4.25
C TYR A 85 -10.95 15.60 5.49
N ASN A 86 -9.99 15.42 6.39
CA ASN A 86 -10.21 14.69 7.63
C ASN A 86 -11.29 15.34 8.49
N PHE A 87 -11.27 16.66 8.61
CA PHE A 87 -12.31 17.40 9.32
C PHE A 87 -13.71 17.25 8.68
N TYR A 88 -13.78 17.19 7.35
CA TYR A 88 -15.04 17.03 6.62
C TYR A 88 -15.58 15.58 6.70
N LEU A 89 -14.68 14.58 6.66
CA LEU A 89 -15.07 13.17 6.82
C LEU A 89 -15.65 12.85 8.20
N GLU A 90 -15.16 13.46 9.26
CA GLU A 90 -15.74 13.31 10.59
C GLU A 90 -17.20 13.78 10.63
N LYS A 91 -17.54 14.85 9.93
CA LYS A 91 -18.92 15.32 9.79
C LYS A 91 -19.83 14.42 8.93
N ILE A 92 -19.28 13.78 7.89
CA ILE A 92 -20.04 12.94 6.94
C ILE A 92 -20.18 11.50 7.42
N SER A 93 -19.28 11.01 8.28
CA SER A 93 -19.28 9.62 8.76
C SER A 93 -20.62 9.18 9.43
N HIS A 94 -21.41 10.15 9.89
CA HIS A 94 -22.74 9.93 10.45
C HIS A 94 -23.87 9.83 9.39
N ASN A 95 -23.58 10.10 8.10
CA ASN A 95 -24.60 10.09 7.05
C ASN A 95 -24.97 8.65 6.65
N LEU A 96 -26.26 8.35 6.61
CA LEU A 96 -26.81 7.03 6.26
C LEU A 96 -26.38 6.58 4.85
N LEU A 97 -26.32 7.50 3.88
CA LEU A 97 -25.87 7.21 2.51
C LEU A 97 -24.41 6.74 2.46
N PHE A 98 -23.54 7.31 3.30
CA PHE A 98 -22.15 6.88 3.41
C PHE A 98 -22.05 5.46 4.01
N LYS A 99 -22.89 5.13 5.00
CA LYS A 99 -22.96 3.78 5.58
C LYS A 99 -23.44 2.75 4.56
N VAL A 100 -24.47 3.06 3.75
CA VAL A 100 -24.95 2.21 2.67
C VAL A 100 -23.86 1.99 1.61
N PHE A 101 -23.14 3.04 1.23
CA PHE A 101 -22.03 2.91 0.29
C PHE A 101 -20.89 2.02 0.82
N LEU A 102 -20.60 2.07 2.13
CA LEU A 102 -19.62 1.15 2.76
C LEU A 102 -20.09 -0.31 2.72
N LEU A 103 -21.38 -0.59 2.78
CA LEU A 103 -21.93 -1.95 2.67
C LEU A 103 -21.79 -2.54 1.26
N ILE A 104 -21.87 -1.71 0.22
CA ILE A 104 -21.76 -2.15 -1.19
C ILE A 104 -20.29 -2.28 -1.61
N ASN A 105 -19.37 -1.55 -0.98
CA ASN A 105 -17.96 -1.51 -1.34
C ASN A 105 -17.23 -2.88 -1.38
N PRO A 106 -17.53 -3.88 -0.51
CA PRO A 106 -16.91 -5.20 -0.59
C PRO A 106 -17.11 -5.92 -1.94
N PHE A 107 -18.24 -5.69 -2.62
CA PHE A 107 -18.50 -6.27 -3.95
C PHE A 107 -17.56 -5.71 -5.03
N LEU A 108 -17.07 -4.48 -4.85
CA LEU A 108 -16.09 -3.85 -5.73
C LEU A 108 -14.67 -4.38 -5.50
N GLN A 109 -14.44 -5.10 -4.40
CA GLN A 109 -13.15 -5.66 -3.99
C GLN A 109 -13.01 -7.16 -4.32
N LEU A 110 -13.92 -7.74 -5.09
CA LEU A 110 -13.83 -9.12 -5.52
C LEU A 110 -12.58 -9.32 -6.40
N ASN A 111 -11.59 -10.01 -5.88
CA ASN A 111 -10.32 -10.28 -6.54
C ASN A 111 -10.15 -11.77 -6.84
N PHE A 112 -10.88 -12.25 -7.81
CA PHE A 112 -10.75 -13.63 -8.30
C PHE A 112 -9.37 -13.87 -8.92
N SER A 113 -8.90 -15.12 -8.93
CA SER A 113 -7.56 -15.52 -9.37
C SER A 113 -7.13 -14.91 -10.73
N LYS A 114 -8.00 -14.93 -11.74
CA LYS A 114 -7.72 -14.32 -13.05
C LYS A 114 -7.51 -12.80 -12.97
N ARG A 115 -8.31 -12.11 -12.14
CA ARG A 115 -8.21 -10.66 -11.94
C ARG A 115 -6.96 -10.30 -11.12
N SER A 116 -6.61 -11.12 -10.12
CA SER A 116 -5.40 -10.97 -9.33
C SER A 116 -4.15 -11.01 -10.21
N LYS A 117 -4.04 -11.98 -11.12
CA LYS A 117 -2.92 -12.09 -12.07
C LYS A 117 -2.81 -10.83 -12.96
N SER A 118 -3.92 -10.37 -13.53
CA SER A 118 -3.94 -9.16 -14.36
C SER A 118 -3.57 -7.89 -13.58
N ASN A 119 -4.07 -7.73 -12.35
CA ASN A 119 -3.76 -6.58 -11.51
C ASN A 119 -2.27 -6.54 -11.11
N VAL A 120 -1.69 -7.70 -10.74
CA VAL A 120 -0.27 -7.82 -10.39
C VAL A 120 0.59 -7.53 -11.62
N ALA A 121 0.28 -8.13 -12.78
CA ALA A 121 1.01 -7.87 -14.02
C ALA A 121 1.01 -6.36 -14.37
N SER A 122 -0.15 -5.71 -14.39
CA SER A 122 -0.25 -4.28 -14.73
C SER A 122 0.52 -3.35 -13.77
N HIS A 123 0.75 -3.79 -12.54
CA HIS A 123 1.48 -2.99 -11.53
C HIS A 123 3.00 -3.24 -11.60
N TYR A 124 3.44 -4.49 -11.79
CA TYR A 124 4.86 -4.85 -11.74
C TYR A 124 5.54 -4.98 -13.11
N ASP A 125 4.79 -4.91 -14.21
CA ASP A 125 5.33 -4.87 -15.58
C ASP A 125 5.84 -3.45 -15.97
N LEU A 126 5.87 -2.52 -15.00
CA LEU A 126 6.61 -1.27 -15.13
C LEU A 126 8.10 -1.56 -15.27
N SER A 127 8.80 -0.76 -16.06
CA SER A 127 10.21 -0.94 -16.32
C SER A 127 11.02 -1.16 -15.02
N ASP A 128 11.85 -2.20 -14.98
CA ASP A 128 12.83 -2.48 -13.92
C ASP A 128 13.62 -1.23 -13.49
N LYS A 129 13.92 -0.35 -14.45
CA LYS A 129 14.63 0.92 -14.22
C LYS A 129 13.88 1.87 -13.30
N LEU A 130 12.55 1.85 -13.30
CA LEU A 130 11.74 2.70 -12.41
C LEU A 130 11.98 2.33 -10.94
N TYR A 131 11.98 1.04 -10.63
CA TYR A 131 12.19 0.55 -9.26
C TYR A 131 13.62 0.87 -8.75
N ASP A 132 14.62 0.81 -9.63
CA ASP A 132 16.00 1.18 -9.30
C ASP A 132 16.19 2.67 -8.98
N LEU A 133 15.25 3.54 -9.39
CA LEU A 133 15.35 4.98 -9.14
C LEU A 133 14.95 5.37 -7.70
N PHE A 134 14.07 4.63 -7.05
CA PHE A 134 13.52 5.03 -5.75
C PHE A 134 13.60 3.97 -4.65
N LEU A 135 13.70 2.68 -4.99
CA LEU A 135 13.88 1.61 -4.02
C LEU A 135 15.33 1.52 -3.56
N ASP A 136 15.55 0.84 -2.44
CA ASP A 136 16.88 0.49 -1.96
C ASP A 136 17.53 -0.60 -2.81
N GLU A 137 18.82 -0.88 -2.58
CA GLU A 137 19.61 -1.89 -3.31
C GLU A 137 19.00 -3.30 -3.29
N THR A 138 18.19 -3.61 -2.28
CA THR A 138 17.48 -4.88 -2.16
C THR A 138 16.14 -4.91 -2.88
N ARG A 139 15.71 -3.79 -3.46
CA ARG A 139 14.40 -3.60 -4.11
C ARG A 139 13.22 -3.98 -3.20
N GLN A 140 13.29 -3.61 -1.90
CA GLN A 140 12.18 -3.83 -0.98
C GLN A 140 11.08 -2.79 -1.20
N TYR A 141 9.93 -3.18 -1.75
CA TYR A 141 8.78 -2.31 -1.98
C TYR A 141 7.73 -2.48 -0.87
N SER A 142 8.15 -2.23 0.36
CA SER A 142 7.32 -2.31 1.57
C SER A 142 7.88 -1.44 2.68
N CYS A 143 7.12 -1.21 3.75
CA CYS A 143 7.55 -0.38 4.88
C CYS A 143 8.89 -0.86 5.45
N ALA A 144 9.87 0.04 5.53
CA ALA A 144 11.17 -0.19 6.16
C ALA A 144 11.08 0.00 7.68
N TYR A 145 12.03 -0.56 8.44
CA TYR A 145 12.12 -0.43 9.90
C TYR A 145 13.33 0.42 10.31
N PHE A 146 13.09 1.66 10.71
CA PHE A 146 14.13 2.62 11.11
C PHE A 146 14.41 2.52 12.60
N GLU A 147 15.29 1.65 13.03
CA GLU A 147 15.70 1.55 14.44
C GLU A 147 16.28 2.86 14.95
N LYS A 148 17.07 3.54 14.11
CA LYS A 148 17.68 4.83 14.43
C LYS A 148 17.20 5.89 13.45
N LYS A 149 17.10 7.12 13.91
CA LYS A 149 16.74 8.27 13.06
C LYS A 149 17.70 8.48 11.88
N THR A 150 18.96 8.08 12.06
CA THR A 150 20.06 8.20 11.10
C THR A 150 20.15 7.06 10.08
N ASN A 151 19.33 6.00 10.20
CA ASN A 151 19.38 4.91 9.23
C ASN A 151 19.06 5.42 7.82
N THR A 152 19.84 4.95 6.83
CA THR A 152 19.50 5.05 5.42
C THR A 152 18.31 4.15 5.09
N LEU A 153 17.67 4.33 3.94
CA LEU A 153 16.60 3.44 3.49
C LEU A 153 17.07 1.99 3.43
N HIS A 154 18.25 1.75 2.84
CA HIS A 154 18.83 0.40 2.74
C HIS A 154 19.02 -0.24 4.13
N GLN A 155 19.64 0.47 5.08
CA GLN A 155 19.80 -0.04 6.44
C GLN A 155 18.46 -0.34 7.11
N ALA A 156 17.45 0.53 6.91
CA ALA A 156 16.13 0.31 7.46
C ALA A 156 15.39 -0.89 6.82
N GLN A 157 15.66 -1.18 5.55
CA GLN A 157 15.14 -2.39 4.88
C GLN A 157 15.84 -3.66 5.40
N LEU A 158 17.15 -3.62 5.66
CA LEU A 158 17.85 -4.72 6.33
C LEU A 158 17.27 -4.97 7.72
N ASN A 159 17.12 -3.93 8.54
CA ASN A 159 16.52 -4.03 9.88
C ASN A 159 15.09 -4.64 9.84
N LYS A 160 14.31 -4.31 8.80
CA LYS A 160 12.98 -4.93 8.59
C LYS A 160 13.11 -6.44 8.33
N MET A 161 14.06 -6.84 7.49
CA MET A 161 14.25 -8.27 7.19
C MET A 161 14.72 -9.04 8.42
N ASP A 162 15.60 -8.46 9.24
CA ASP A 162 15.99 -9.02 10.55
C ASP A 162 14.79 -9.17 11.46
N ARG A 163 14.00 -8.10 11.62
CA ARG A 163 12.83 -8.13 12.49
C ARG A 163 11.78 -9.16 12.07
N LEU A 164 11.55 -9.34 10.79
CA LEU A 164 10.66 -10.39 10.28
C LEU A 164 11.22 -11.79 10.58
N SER A 165 12.53 -11.96 10.44
CA SER A 165 13.24 -13.22 10.76
C SER A 165 13.15 -13.56 12.25
N ASP A 166 13.32 -12.56 13.12
CA ASP A 166 13.19 -12.70 14.57
C ASP A 166 11.75 -13.10 14.96
N LYS A 167 10.74 -12.42 14.39
CA LYS A 167 9.32 -12.76 14.63
C LYS A 167 8.97 -14.18 14.17
N LEU A 168 9.58 -14.67 13.10
CA LEU A 168 9.47 -16.05 12.67
C LEU A 168 10.26 -17.03 13.57
N SER A 169 11.16 -16.50 14.42
CA SER A 169 12.13 -17.31 15.19
C SER A 169 12.88 -18.28 14.28
N LEU A 170 13.43 -17.76 13.17
CA LEU A 170 14.06 -18.55 12.12
C LEU A 170 15.25 -19.33 12.64
N LYS A 171 15.34 -20.59 12.23
CA LYS A 171 16.44 -21.51 12.52
C LYS A 171 16.97 -22.15 11.25
N LYS A 172 18.18 -22.67 11.33
CA LYS A 172 18.75 -23.52 10.30
C LYS A 172 17.82 -24.72 10.05
N ASN A 173 17.61 -25.04 8.76
CA ASN A 173 16.74 -26.12 8.27
C ASN A 173 15.23 -25.83 8.38
N ASP A 174 14.79 -24.66 8.78
CA ASP A 174 13.39 -24.28 8.65
C ASP A 174 12.97 -24.33 7.17
N ARG A 175 11.72 -24.76 6.93
CA ARG A 175 11.06 -24.69 5.64
C ARG A 175 10.11 -23.53 5.61
N VAL A 176 10.42 -22.53 4.79
CA VAL A 176 9.71 -21.25 4.76
C VAL A 176 8.94 -21.10 3.45
N LEU A 177 7.69 -20.66 3.52
CA LEU A 177 6.95 -20.16 2.36
C LEU A 177 6.94 -18.63 2.40
N ASP A 178 7.40 -17.98 1.32
CA ASP A 178 7.32 -16.53 1.11
C ASP A 178 6.20 -16.23 0.10
N ILE A 179 5.03 -15.79 0.62
CA ILE A 179 3.83 -15.52 -0.19
C ILE A 179 3.88 -14.09 -0.73
N GLY A 180 4.07 -13.96 -2.04
CA GLY A 180 4.28 -12.66 -2.68
C GLY A 180 5.74 -12.21 -2.54
N CYS A 181 6.68 -13.08 -2.90
CA CYS A 181 8.12 -12.89 -2.67
C CYS A 181 8.74 -11.66 -3.38
N GLY A 182 7.98 -10.99 -4.26
CA GLY A 182 8.44 -9.83 -5.00
C GLY A 182 9.75 -10.11 -5.75
N TRP A 183 10.75 -9.26 -5.56
CA TRP A 183 12.09 -9.42 -6.16
C TRP A 183 12.97 -10.45 -5.43
N GLY A 184 12.41 -11.19 -4.48
CA GLY A 184 13.04 -12.33 -3.80
C GLY A 184 14.17 -11.95 -2.84
N SER A 185 14.34 -10.69 -2.47
CA SER A 185 15.44 -10.29 -1.59
C SER A 185 15.23 -10.73 -0.16
N LEU A 186 13.99 -10.75 0.36
CA LEU A 186 13.70 -11.29 1.68
C LEU A 186 14.04 -12.79 1.73
N SER A 187 13.61 -13.55 0.75
CA SER A 187 13.91 -14.99 0.65
C SER A 187 15.42 -15.25 0.61
N ARG A 188 16.19 -14.50 -0.20
CA ARG A 188 17.67 -14.62 -0.24
C ARG A 188 18.28 -14.25 1.09
N TYR A 189 17.88 -13.13 1.68
CA TYR A 189 18.38 -12.65 2.96
C TYR A 189 18.22 -13.70 4.07
N MET A 190 17.01 -14.24 4.23
CA MET A 190 16.72 -15.26 5.24
C MET A 190 17.51 -16.54 5.00
N THR A 191 17.62 -17.00 3.75
CA THR A 191 18.37 -18.21 3.42
C THR A 191 19.87 -18.04 3.69
N GLU A 192 20.44 -16.89 3.32
CA GLU A 192 21.88 -16.62 3.47
C GLU A 192 22.30 -16.40 4.93
N ASN A 193 21.45 -15.76 5.73
CA ASN A 193 21.80 -15.44 7.12
C ASN A 193 21.37 -16.52 8.13
N PHE A 194 20.29 -17.24 7.86
CA PHE A 194 19.74 -18.22 8.81
C PHE A 194 19.89 -19.69 8.34
N GLY A 195 20.24 -19.93 7.08
CA GLY A 195 20.42 -21.28 6.54
C GLY A 195 19.13 -22.09 6.38
N CYS A 196 17.98 -21.43 6.32
CA CYS A 196 16.67 -22.03 6.06
C CYS A 196 16.47 -22.32 4.57
N SER A 197 15.52 -23.19 4.23
CA SER A 197 15.05 -23.42 2.86
C SER A 197 13.79 -22.64 2.58
N ILE A 198 13.75 -21.88 1.47
CA ILE A 198 12.62 -21.01 1.15
C ILE A 198 12.06 -21.30 -0.23
N LYS A 199 10.73 -21.45 -0.29
CA LYS A 199 9.96 -21.36 -1.52
C LYS A 199 9.28 -19.99 -1.58
N GLY A 200 9.67 -19.16 -2.57
CA GLY A 200 9.03 -17.90 -2.88
C GLY A 200 8.00 -18.06 -4.01
N ILE A 201 6.81 -17.57 -3.82
CA ILE A 201 5.75 -17.58 -4.85
C ILE A 201 5.29 -16.18 -5.21
N SER A 202 5.05 -15.94 -6.49
CA SER A 202 4.52 -14.67 -7.02
C SER A 202 3.61 -14.94 -8.22
N LEU A 203 2.75 -13.98 -8.56
CA LEU A 203 1.94 -13.96 -9.78
C LEU A 203 2.58 -13.19 -10.93
N SER A 204 3.73 -12.52 -10.71
CA SER A 204 4.48 -11.77 -11.71
C SER A 204 5.58 -12.63 -12.34
N GLU A 205 5.50 -12.82 -13.65
CA GLU A 205 6.52 -13.54 -14.44
C GLU A 205 7.87 -12.81 -14.40
N GLU A 206 7.86 -11.48 -14.46
CA GLU A 206 9.07 -10.66 -14.40
C GLU A 206 9.78 -10.78 -13.05
N GLN A 207 9.02 -10.76 -11.94
CA GLN A 207 9.59 -10.97 -10.61
C GLN A 207 10.24 -12.36 -10.48
N ILE A 208 9.56 -13.43 -10.92
CA ILE A 208 10.11 -14.78 -10.86
C ILE A 208 11.37 -14.91 -11.72
N LYS A 209 11.36 -14.38 -12.94
CA LYS A 209 12.54 -14.35 -13.83
C LYS A 209 13.74 -13.63 -13.17
N TYR A 210 13.47 -12.49 -12.55
CA TYR A 210 14.50 -11.75 -11.79
C TYR A 210 15.04 -12.59 -10.62
N CYS A 211 14.14 -13.19 -9.82
CA CYS A 211 14.51 -14.04 -8.69
C CYS A 211 15.42 -15.21 -9.12
N GLU A 212 15.06 -15.91 -10.19
CA GLU A 212 15.85 -17.03 -10.72
C GLU A 212 17.23 -16.57 -11.22
N ASN A 213 17.32 -15.39 -11.84
CA ASN A 213 18.59 -14.83 -12.26
C ASN A 213 19.50 -14.44 -11.06
N LYS A 214 18.91 -13.88 -10.01
CA LYS A 214 19.66 -13.56 -8.77
C LYS A 214 20.06 -14.81 -8.00
N LYS A 215 19.18 -15.82 -7.94
CA LYS A 215 19.45 -17.14 -7.32
C LYS A 215 20.70 -17.80 -7.87
N LYS A 216 20.93 -17.77 -9.19
CA LYS A 216 22.12 -18.35 -9.83
C LYS A 216 23.43 -17.85 -9.24
N LYS A 217 23.45 -16.61 -8.71
CA LYS A 217 24.60 -15.95 -8.11
C LYS A 217 24.68 -16.10 -6.59
N SER A 218 23.65 -16.64 -5.94
CA SER A 218 23.60 -16.84 -4.49
C SER A 218 24.41 -18.04 -4.07
N LYS A 219 25.11 -17.94 -2.94
CA LYS A 219 25.82 -19.05 -2.30
C LYS A 219 24.85 -20.13 -1.79
N SER A 220 23.63 -19.73 -1.44
CA SER A 220 22.58 -20.60 -0.90
C SER A 220 21.53 -21.03 -1.95
N LYS A 221 21.92 -21.05 -3.22
CA LYS A 221 21.00 -21.34 -4.35
C LYS A 221 20.21 -22.64 -4.24
N ASN A 222 20.76 -23.66 -3.59
CA ASN A 222 20.11 -24.95 -3.43
C ASN A 222 18.96 -24.93 -2.40
N ASN A 223 18.92 -23.92 -1.54
CA ASN A 223 17.89 -23.73 -0.52
C ASN A 223 16.81 -22.71 -0.96
N LEU A 224 16.89 -22.24 -2.21
CA LEU A 224 15.94 -21.28 -2.77
C LEU A 224 15.16 -21.91 -3.93
N GLU A 225 13.85 -21.79 -3.87
CA GLU A 225 12.94 -22.14 -4.95
C GLU A 225 12.04 -20.94 -5.26
N TYR A 226 11.79 -20.65 -6.53
CA TYR A 226 10.84 -19.61 -6.93
C TYR A 226 9.83 -20.18 -7.93
N SER A 227 8.55 -19.85 -7.74
CA SER A 227 7.48 -20.38 -8.58
C SER A 227 6.46 -19.32 -8.96
N LEU A 228 6.07 -19.30 -10.23
CA LEU A 228 4.92 -18.52 -10.69
C LEU A 228 3.64 -19.24 -10.26
N GLN A 229 3.14 -18.91 -9.08
CA GLN A 229 2.07 -19.67 -8.44
C GLN A 229 1.19 -18.79 -7.57
N ASP A 230 -0.12 -19.05 -7.61
CA ASP A 230 -1.09 -18.50 -6.67
C ASP A 230 -1.04 -19.29 -5.36
N TYR A 231 -0.99 -18.59 -4.21
CA TYR A 231 -0.94 -19.23 -2.88
C TYR A 231 -2.12 -20.20 -2.64
N ARG A 232 -3.26 -19.96 -3.28
CA ARG A 232 -4.45 -20.82 -3.19
C ARG A 232 -4.21 -22.24 -3.73
N HIS A 233 -3.22 -22.39 -4.60
CA HIS A 233 -2.84 -23.67 -5.21
C HIS A 233 -1.60 -24.31 -4.55
N GLU A 234 -1.04 -23.70 -3.52
CA GLU A 234 0.06 -24.30 -2.76
C GLU A 234 -0.51 -25.38 -1.81
N ASN A 235 0.08 -26.57 -1.81
CA ASN A 235 -0.42 -27.71 -1.03
C ASN A 235 0.63 -28.32 -0.10
N ASN A 236 1.88 -27.84 -0.16
CA ASN A 236 2.90 -28.27 0.78
C ASN A 236 2.71 -27.62 2.15
N THR A 237 3.31 -28.23 3.16
CA THR A 237 3.35 -27.69 4.53
C THR A 237 4.71 -27.09 4.84
N TYR A 238 4.71 -26.08 5.70
CA TYR A 238 5.85 -25.28 6.09
C TYR A 238 5.82 -25.01 7.59
N ASN A 239 6.98 -25.01 8.24
CA ASN A 239 7.02 -24.60 9.64
C ASN A 239 7.08 -23.06 9.82
N LYS A 240 7.38 -22.32 8.74
CA LYS A 240 7.34 -20.86 8.74
C LYS A 240 6.67 -20.35 7.47
N ILE A 241 5.83 -19.31 7.63
CA ILE A 241 5.21 -18.63 6.49
C ILE A 241 5.44 -17.11 6.66
N VAL A 242 5.87 -16.46 5.61
CA VAL A 242 5.99 -14.99 5.56
C VAL A 242 5.22 -14.43 4.39
N SER A 243 4.58 -13.27 4.56
CA SER A 243 3.91 -12.53 3.49
C SER A 243 4.07 -11.04 3.75
N VAL A 244 4.67 -10.31 2.82
CA VAL A 244 5.01 -8.89 2.96
C VAL A 244 4.43 -8.10 1.80
N GLY A 245 3.51 -7.16 2.09
CA GLY A 245 2.89 -6.29 1.08
C GLY A 245 2.00 -7.00 0.06
N MET A 246 1.53 -8.22 0.37
CA MET A 246 0.66 -9.01 -0.50
C MET A 246 -0.79 -9.03 -0.03
N PHE A 247 -1.02 -8.94 1.28
CA PHE A 247 -2.37 -9.08 1.87
C PHE A 247 -3.33 -7.99 1.37
N GLU A 248 -2.82 -6.82 0.99
CA GLU A 248 -3.56 -5.73 0.36
C GLU A 248 -4.26 -6.15 -0.95
N HIS A 249 -3.73 -7.17 -1.62
CA HIS A 249 -4.27 -7.69 -2.88
C HIS A 249 -5.23 -8.87 -2.70
N VAL A 250 -5.44 -9.35 -1.47
CA VAL A 250 -6.37 -10.47 -1.20
C VAL A 250 -7.81 -10.06 -1.42
N GLY A 251 -8.20 -8.88 -0.94
CA GLY A 251 -9.58 -8.39 -0.96
C GLY A 251 -10.42 -8.92 0.22
N LYS A 252 -11.19 -8.04 0.84
CA LYS A 252 -11.96 -8.34 2.07
C LYS A 252 -12.81 -9.61 2.02
N PRO A 253 -13.55 -9.95 0.94
CA PRO A 253 -14.35 -11.17 0.88
C PRO A 253 -13.53 -12.45 1.02
N PHE A 254 -12.21 -12.41 0.76
CA PHE A 254 -11.32 -13.57 0.77
C PHE A 254 -10.42 -13.66 2.00
N TYR A 255 -10.54 -12.77 2.99
CA TYR A 255 -9.68 -12.79 4.18
C TYR A 255 -9.74 -14.10 4.95
N THR A 256 -10.95 -14.63 5.20
CA THR A 256 -11.11 -15.92 5.87
C THR A 256 -10.50 -17.06 5.05
N THR A 257 -10.65 -17.05 3.73
CA THR A 257 -10.05 -18.05 2.84
C THR A 257 -8.53 -17.98 2.89
N TYR A 258 -7.96 -16.76 2.91
CA TYR A 258 -6.52 -16.54 2.99
C TYR A 258 -5.94 -17.10 4.29
N PHE A 259 -6.52 -16.75 5.44
CA PHE A 259 -6.03 -17.23 6.73
C PHE A 259 -6.27 -18.74 6.95
N LYS A 260 -7.37 -19.28 6.44
CA LYS A 260 -7.57 -20.74 6.41
C LYS A 260 -6.50 -21.45 5.59
N LYS A 261 -6.15 -20.88 4.42
CA LYS A 261 -5.10 -21.47 3.59
C LYS A 261 -3.73 -21.40 4.27
N ILE A 262 -3.42 -20.33 5.01
CA ILE A 262 -2.21 -20.27 5.85
C ILE A 262 -2.25 -21.33 6.93
N TYR A 263 -3.38 -21.51 7.62
CA TYR A 263 -3.54 -22.55 8.64
C TYR A 263 -3.30 -23.96 8.07
N GLU A 264 -3.85 -24.26 6.90
CA GLU A 264 -3.67 -25.56 6.22
C GLU A 264 -2.21 -25.83 5.81
N MET A 265 -1.46 -24.79 5.43
CA MET A 265 -0.07 -24.89 5.02
C MET A 265 0.91 -24.82 6.18
N LEU A 266 0.48 -24.42 7.37
CA LEU A 266 1.34 -24.27 8.53
C LEU A 266 1.40 -25.58 9.30
N GLU A 267 2.61 -26.05 9.62
CA GLU A 267 2.81 -27.22 10.48
C GLU A 267 2.38 -26.91 11.92
N GLN A 268 2.18 -27.96 12.72
CA GLN A 268 1.94 -27.80 14.17
C GLN A 268 3.10 -26.99 14.78
N ASP A 269 2.77 -26.04 15.65
CA ASP A 269 3.71 -25.08 16.27
C ASP A 269 4.44 -24.16 15.26
N GLY A 270 3.97 -24.14 14.01
CA GLY A 270 4.49 -23.26 12.99
C GLY A 270 4.12 -21.78 13.25
N ILE A 271 4.90 -20.86 12.68
CA ILE A 271 4.70 -19.41 12.83
C ILE A 271 4.49 -18.78 11.46
N ALA A 272 3.44 -17.96 11.34
CA ALA A 272 3.20 -17.10 10.19
C ALA A 272 3.38 -15.62 10.56
N VAL A 273 4.10 -14.86 9.74
CA VAL A 273 4.23 -13.40 9.87
C VAL A 273 3.65 -12.73 8.64
N ILE A 274 2.62 -11.92 8.86
CA ILE A 274 1.94 -11.14 7.81
C ILE A 274 2.23 -9.66 8.03
N HIS A 275 2.95 -9.06 7.11
CA HIS A 275 3.24 -7.65 7.10
C HIS A 275 2.42 -6.97 6.00
N THR A 276 1.60 -5.99 6.37
CA THR A 276 0.67 -5.32 5.45
C THR A 276 0.50 -3.85 5.80
N ILE A 277 0.13 -3.04 4.82
CA ILE A 277 -0.37 -1.69 5.08
C ILE A 277 -1.72 -1.84 5.76
N GLY A 278 -1.87 -1.24 6.94
CA GLY A 278 -3.10 -1.30 7.72
C GLY A 278 -3.67 0.08 8.04
N ASN A 279 -4.98 0.17 8.14
CA ASN A 279 -5.66 1.34 8.68
C ASN A 279 -5.89 1.15 10.18
N ILE A 280 -5.34 2.02 10.99
CA ILE A 280 -5.50 2.00 12.46
C ILE A 280 -6.87 2.54 12.94
N ARG A 281 -7.68 3.08 12.03
CA ARG A 281 -9.03 3.60 12.29
C ARG A 281 -10.09 2.65 11.72
N THR A 282 -11.33 3.09 11.75
CA THR A 282 -12.45 2.38 11.10
C THR A 282 -12.21 2.13 9.61
N PRO A 283 -12.81 1.09 9.02
CA PRO A 283 -12.69 0.80 7.60
C PRO A 283 -12.95 2.02 6.72
N LYS A 284 -12.10 2.22 5.72
CA LYS A 284 -12.20 3.32 4.75
C LYS A 284 -12.09 2.78 3.32
N ILE A 285 -12.51 3.59 2.38
CA ILE A 285 -12.32 3.29 0.96
C ILE A 285 -10.91 3.73 0.56
N THR A 286 -10.17 2.86 -0.12
CA THR A 286 -8.89 3.23 -0.72
C THR A 286 -9.10 4.33 -1.75
N ALA A 287 -8.30 5.39 -1.67
CA ALA A 287 -8.40 6.54 -2.59
C ALA A 287 -8.34 6.09 -4.07
N ALA A 288 -9.13 6.74 -4.92
CA ALA A 288 -9.25 6.36 -6.32
C ALA A 288 -7.90 6.44 -7.08
N PHE A 289 -7.05 7.41 -6.73
CA PHE A 289 -5.69 7.53 -7.28
C PHE A 289 -4.84 6.30 -6.93
N ILE A 290 -4.83 5.88 -5.67
CA ILE A 290 -4.08 4.69 -5.23
C ILE A 290 -4.57 3.44 -5.96
N ARG A 291 -5.89 3.27 -6.11
CA ARG A 291 -6.47 2.12 -6.83
C ARG A 291 -6.19 2.12 -8.33
N LYS A 292 -6.03 3.30 -8.95
CA LYS A 292 -5.80 3.42 -10.39
C LYS A 292 -4.33 3.30 -10.75
N TYR A 293 -3.43 3.94 -9.98
CA TYR A 293 -2.04 4.13 -10.38
C TYR A 293 -1.03 3.39 -9.51
N ILE A 294 -1.34 3.14 -8.23
CA ILE A 294 -0.35 2.61 -7.28
C ILE A 294 -0.61 1.14 -6.97
N PHE A 295 -1.82 0.78 -6.54
CA PHE A 295 -2.19 -0.60 -6.20
C PHE A 295 -3.53 -0.98 -6.85
N PRO A 296 -3.55 -1.34 -8.15
CA PRO A 296 -4.76 -1.78 -8.83
C PRO A 296 -5.42 -2.96 -8.10
N GLY A 297 -6.70 -2.78 -7.74
CA GLY A 297 -7.43 -3.78 -6.96
C GLY A 297 -7.03 -3.88 -5.48
N GLY A 298 -6.07 -3.07 -5.02
CA GLY A 298 -5.61 -3.06 -3.62
C GLY A 298 -6.64 -2.46 -2.67
N TYR A 299 -6.64 -2.99 -1.44
CA TYR A 299 -7.44 -2.49 -0.33
C TYR A 299 -6.61 -2.44 0.94
N ILE A 300 -6.69 -1.32 1.66
CA ILE A 300 -5.99 -1.14 2.93
C ILE A 300 -6.94 -1.53 4.06
N PRO A 301 -6.75 -2.70 4.68
CA PRO A 301 -7.66 -3.22 5.70
C PRO A 301 -7.52 -2.50 7.04
N SER A 302 -8.57 -2.51 7.85
CA SER A 302 -8.49 -2.20 9.27
C SER A 302 -8.35 -3.47 10.11
N LEU A 303 -7.81 -3.37 11.32
CA LEU A 303 -7.72 -4.52 12.24
C LEU A 303 -9.09 -5.13 12.51
N SER A 304 -10.14 -4.31 12.65
CA SER A 304 -11.51 -4.79 12.85
C SER A 304 -12.07 -5.65 11.71
N GLU A 305 -11.46 -5.59 10.53
CA GLU A 305 -11.83 -6.45 9.38
C GLU A 305 -10.98 -7.71 9.31
N ILE A 306 -9.74 -7.66 9.79
CA ILE A 306 -8.79 -8.77 9.75
C ILE A 306 -9.03 -9.76 10.89
N MET A 307 -9.19 -9.25 12.13
CA MET A 307 -9.29 -10.07 13.33
C MET A 307 -10.35 -11.18 13.25
N PRO A 308 -11.61 -10.91 12.84
CA PRO A 308 -12.62 -11.96 12.72
C PRO A 308 -12.28 -13.05 11.69
N ALA A 309 -11.47 -12.71 10.68
CA ALA A 309 -11.04 -13.68 9.67
C ALA A 309 -9.94 -14.60 10.20
N ILE A 310 -9.04 -14.09 11.02
CA ILE A 310 -8.01 -14.89 11.70
C ILE A 310 -8.66 -15.84 12.71
N GLU A 311 -9.54 -15.35 13.58
CA GLU A 311 -10.26 -16.16 14.58
C GLU A 311 -10.99 -17.33 13.92
N LYS A 312 -11.67 -17.10 12.78
CA LYS A 312 -12.38 -18.13 12.03
C LYS A 312 -11.49 -19.13 11.29
N SER A 313 -10.21 -18.86 11.19
CA SER A 313 -9.25 -19.74 10.48
C SER A 313 -8.65 -20.83 11.36
N GLY A 314 -8.70 -20.68 12.69
CA GLY A 314 -8.03 -21.54 13.65
C GLY A 314 -6.63 -21.09 14.05
N LEU A 315 -6.11 -20.01 13.46
CA LEU A 315 -4.84 -19.41 13.85
C LEU A 315 -4.96 -18.66 15.18
N ILE A 316 -3.90 -18.68 15.97
CA ILE A 316 -3.78 -17.92 17.22
C ILE A 316 -2.92 -16.69 16.96
N ILE A 317 -3.42 -15.51 17.32
CA ILE A 317 -2.67 -14.28 17.24
C ILE A 317 -1.74 -14.18 18.43
N SER A 318 -0.43 -14.16 18.18
CA SER A 318 0.59 -14.06 19.23
C SER A 318 1.16 -12.65 19.41
N ASP A 319 1.17 -11.85 18.33
CA ASP A 319 1.71 -10.49 18.34
C ASP A 319 1.06 -9.61 17.26
N ILE A 320 0.87 -8.33 17.56
CA ILE A 320 0.48 -7.30 16.59
C ILE A 320 1.37 -6.08 16.83
N GLU A 321 2.14 -5.74 15.82
CA GLU A 321 3.01 -4.58 15.83
C GLU A 321 2.55 -3.52 14.81
N VAL A 322 2.45 -2.27 15.25
CA VAL A 322 2.07 -1.14 14.39
C VAL A 322 3.30 -0.28 14.11
N LEU A 323 3.83 -0.34 12.89
CA LEU A 323 5.04 0.39 12.47
C LEU A 323 4.81 1.90 12.24
N ARG A 324 3.57 2.32 12.06
CA ARG A 324 3.12 3.73 11.99
C ARG A 324 4.05 4.68 11.22
N LEU A 325 4.89 5.46 11.94
CA LEU A 325 5.76 6.49 11.36
C LEU A 325 6.91 5.95 10.51
N HIS A 326 7.25 4.68 10.63
CA HIS A 326 8.23 4.03 9.76
C HIS A 326 7.80 4.09 8.29
N TYR A 327 6.48 3.95 8.02
CA TYR A 327 6.00 4.01 6.64
C TYR A 327 6.03 5.44 6.08
N ALA A 328 5.68 6.45 6.90
CA ALA A 328 5.82 7.85 6.49
C ALA A 328 7.28 8.16 6.12
N LYS A 329 8.23 7.70 6.93
CA LYS A 329 9.66 7.87 6.66
C LYS A 329 10.12 7.08 5.42
N THR A 330 9.61 5.87 5.22
CA THR A 330 9.88 5.08 4.01
C THR A 330 9.43 5.82 2.75
N LEU A 331 8.19 6.34 2.76
CA LEU A 331 7.63 7.09 1.64
C LEU A 331 8.41 8.38 1.35
N SER A 332 8.94 9.05 2.38
CA SER A 332 9.76 10.25 2.18
C SER A 332 11.13 9.96 1.57
N HIS A 333 11.61 8.72 1.64
CA HIS A 333 12.84 8.29 0.97
C HIS A 333 12.60 7.86 -0.48
N TRP A 334 11.41 7.35 -0.78
CA TRP A 334 10.98 7.04 -2.14
C TRP A 334 10.65 8.31 -2.92
#